data_98d841901b75cf882bd954abff552cff
#
_entry.id   98d841901b75cf882bd954abff552cff
#
_cell.length_a   1.000
_cell.length_b   1.000
_cell.length_c   1.000
_cell.angle_alpha   90.00
_cell.angle_beta   90.00
_cell.angle_gamma   90.00
#
_symmetry.space_group_name_H-M   'P 1'
#
loop_
_entity.id
_entity.type
_entity.pdbx_description
1 polymer ?
#
loop_
_entity_poly.entity_id
_entity_poly.type
_entity_poly.pdbx_seq_one_letter_code
_entity_poly.pdbx_strand_id
1 'polypeptide(L)'
;VGDVFAVTQYPFMWIYNKLLFGDMADISAVDGINKADIPIMIVHGNNDTIVPHDSAGIISHKEQITNTNVRYVLRTEEILNTHTKVIYSGNAAEYSEEADKKLDMLQDKYSDEIPENELKAYYESLDKFRMSELDEEIFDNINRMFEQAVADNN
;
A
#
# COMPACT_ATOMS: atom_id res chain seq x y z
N VAL A 1 12.64 23.49 -10.32
CA VAL A 1 13.04 22.94 -11.65
C VAL A 1 12.25 21.66 -11.96
N GLY A 2 11.89 20.83 -10.95
CA GLY A 2 11.12 19.60 -11.14
C GLY A 2 9.70 19.79 -11.67
N ASP A 3 8.98 20.79 -11.17
CA ASP A 3 7.55 20.99 -11.46
C ASP A 3 7.28 21.40 -12.92
N VAL A 4 8.15 22.22 -13.51
CA VAL A 4 7.99 22.65 -14.91
C VAL A 4 8.19 21.48 -15.87
N PHE A 5 9.13 20.59 -15.58
CA PHE A 5 9.39 19.41 -16.41
C PHE A 5 8.22 18.41 -16.33
N ALA A 6 7.66 18.20 -15.13
CA ALA A 6 6.48 17.36 -14.93
C ALA A 6 5.26 17.89 -15.72
N VAL A 7 4.98 19.19 -15.66
CA VAL A 7 3.87 19.81 -16.39
C VAL A 7 4.01 19.67 -17.90
N THR A 8 5.22 19.78 -18.45
CA THR A 8 5.44 19.61 -19.90
C THR A 8 5.27 18.18 -20.39
N GLN A 9 5.47 17.18 -19.51
CA GLN A 9 5.30 15.77 -19.88
C GLN A 9 3.84 15.29 -19.74
N TYR A 10 3.01 15.99 -18.98
CA TYR A 10 1.62 15.59 -18.72
C TYR A 10 0.81 15.29 -19.99
N PRO A 11 0.81 16.09 -21.06
CA PRO A 11 0.08 15.79 -22.29
C PRO A 11 0.52 14.48 -22.95
N PHE A 12 1.82 14.19 -22.93
CA PHE A 12 2.36 12.95 -23.51
C PHE A 12 1.97 11.73 -22.69
N MET A 13 2.01 11.83 -21.38
CA MET A 13 1.54 10.77 -20.48
C MET A 13 0.04 10.52 -20.65
N TRP A 14 -0.76 11.57 -20.82
CA TRP A 14 -2.19 11.44 -21.07
C TRP A 14 -2.45 10.73 -22.42
N ILE A 15 -1.78 11.13 -23.51
CA ILE A 15 -1.88 10.46 -24.82
C ILE A 15 -1.45 9.00 -24.72
N TYR A 16 -0.35 8.72 -24.04
CA TYR A 16 0.14 7.37 -23.84
C TYR A 16 -0.87 6.50 -23.10
N ASN A 17 -1.44 6.99 -22.01
CA ASN A 17 -2.49 6.29 -21.26
C ASN A 17 -3.72 6.04 -22.14
N LYS A 18 -4.16 7.02 -22.95
CA LYS A 18 -5.28 6.84 -23.89
C LYS A 18 -5.00 5.79 -24.95
N LEU A 19 -3.78 5.71 -25.46
CA LEU A 19 -3.38 4.67 -26.43
C LEU A 19 -3.37 3.27 -25.82
N LEU A 20 -2.96 3.14 -24.53
CA LEU A 20 -2.87 1.86 -23.83
C LEU A 20 -4.23 1.38 -23.33
N PHE A 21 -5.03 2.27 -22.74
CA PHE A 21 -6.21 1.92 -21.95
C PHE A 21 -7.53 2.41 -22.58
N GLY A 22 -7.49 3.15 -23.69
CA GLY A 22 -8.68 3.67 -24.35
C GLY A 22 -9.54 4.52 -23.42
N ASP A 23 -10.83 4.22 -23.35
CA ASP A 23 -11.76 4.92 -22.47
C ASP A 23 -11.52 4.68 -20.98
N MET A 24 -10.83 3.58 -20.64
CA MET A 24 -10.44 3.28 -19.25
C MET A 24 -9.41 4.27 -18.68
N ALA A 25 -8.69 4.99 -19.54
CA ALA A 25 -7.70 5.99 -19.11
C ALA A 25 -8.28 7.18 -18.33
N ASP A 26 -9.58 7.42 -18.45
CA ASP A 26 -10.27 8.52 -17.75
C ASP A 26 -10.95 8.07 -16.45
N ILE A 27 -10.88 6.79 -16.10
CA ILE A 27 -11.51 6.29 -14.90
C ILE A 27 -10.74 6.83 -13.68
N SER A 28 -11.43 7.58 -12.84
CA SER A 28 -10.95 8.06 -11.56
C SER A 28 -11.30 7.07 -10.46
N ALA A 29 -10.39 6.89 -9.47
CA ALA A 29 -10.68 6.07 -8.29
C ALA A 29 -11.86 6.65 -7.48
N VAL A 30 -11.98 7.97 -7.40
CA VAL A 30 -13.12 8.66 -6.76
C VAL A 30 -14.43 8.30 -7.44
N ASP A 31 -14.48 8.36 -8.78
CA ASP A 31 -15.69 8.02 -9.54
C ASP A 31 -16.04 6.54 -9.38
N GLY A 32 -15.04 5.66 -9.36
CA GLY A 32 -15.23 4.24 -9.10
C GLY A 32 -15.84 3.97 -7.72
N ILE A 33 -15.29 4.59 -6.69
CA ILE A 33 -15.80 4.48 -5.32
C ILE A 33 -17.22 5.04 -5.20
N ASN A 34 -17.50 6.19 -5.82
CA ASN A 34 -18.81 6.83 -5.75
C ASN A 34 -19.92 6.04 -6.50
N LYS A 35 -19.53 5.26 -7.51
CA LYS A 35 -20.45 4.39 -8.25
C LYS A 35 -20.62 3.00 -7.64
N ALA A 36 -19.71 2.63 -6.74
CA ALA A 36 -19.75 1.31 -6.13
C ALA A 36 -20.91 1.22 -5.12
N ASP A 37 -21.70 0.16 -5.22
CA ASP A 37 -22.75 -0.20 -4.24
C ASP A 37 -22.28 -1.35 -3.34
N ILE A 38 -21.04 -1.24 -2.87
CA ILE A 38 -20.41 -2.20 -1.97
C ILE A 38 -19.67 -1.46 -0.86
N PRO A 39 -19.49 -2.08 0.31
CA PRO A 39 -18.62 -1.54 1.35
C PRO A 39 -17.17 -1.50 0.87
N ILE A 40 -16.49 -0.39 1.18
CA ILE A 40 -15.08 -0.18 0.81
C ILE A 40 -14.31 0.21 2.07
N MET A 41 -13.12 -0.39 2.27
CA MET A 41 -12.18 0.06 3.28
C MET A 41 -10.90 0.55 2.62
N ILE A 42 -10.48 1.77 2.97
CA ILE A 42 -9.25 2.41 2.50
C ILE A 42 -8.29 2.47 3.68
N VAL A 43 -7.19 1.73 3.57
CA VAL A 43 -6.11 1.73 4.57
C VAL A 43 -4.90 2.44 3.98
N HIS A 44 -4.32 3.40 4.71
CA HIS A 44 -3.17 4.17 4.24
C HIS A 44 -2.23 4.51 5.40
N GLY A 45 -0.93 4.60 5.13
CA GLY A 45 0.06 5.04 6.11
C GLY A 45 0.30 6.56 6.02
N ASN A 46 0.37 7.25 7.16
CA ASN A 46 0.61 8.69 7.14
C ASN A 46 2.07 9.07 6.80
N ASN A 47 2.98 8.11 6.79
CA ASN A 47 4.37 8.27 6.40
C ASN A 47 4.70 7.51 5.10
N ASP A 48 3.69 7.33 4.23
CA ASP A 48 3.87 6.78 2.90
C ASP A 48 4.60 7.80 2.01
N THR A 49 5.87 7.53 1.71
CA THR A 49 6.72 8.40 0.88
C THR A 49 6.62 8.10 -0.62
N ILE A 50 5.96 7.00 -0.99
CA ILE A 50 5.76 6.60 -2.40
C ILE A 50 4.45 7.19 -2.92
N VAL A 51 3.37 7.04 -2.15
CA VAL A 51 2.06 7.64 -2.43
C VAL A 51 1.65 8.46 -1.21
N PRO A 52 2.04 9.74 -1.11
CA PRO A 52 1.71 10.57 0.05
C PRO A 52 0.20 10.64 0.29
N HIS A 53 -0.21 10.36 1.54
CA HIS A 53 -1.62 10.26 1.93
C HIS A 53 -2.39 11.59 1.83
N ASP A 54 -1.67 12.71 1.90
CA ASP A 54 -2.20 14.08 1.89
C ASP A 54 -2.25 14.73 0.49
N SER A 55 -1.76 14.04 -0.55
CA SER A 55 -1.72 14.57 -1.92
C SER A 55 -2.08 13.53 -2.98
N ALA A 56 -1.30 12.46 -3.13
CA ALA A 56 -1.47 11.47 -4.19
C ALA A 56 -2.37 10.27 -3.77
N GLY A 57 -2.49 10.01 -2.48
CA GLY A 57 -3.32 8.92 -1.96
C GLY A 57 -4.80 9.21 -2.08
N ILE A 58 -5.61 8.18 -2.36
CA ILE A 58 -7.08 8.32 -2.47
C ILE A 58 -7.71 8.93 -1.20
N ILE A 59 -7.10 8.77 -0.05
CA ILE A 59 -7.56 9.31 1.22
C ILE A 59 -7.54 10.85 1.24
N SER A 60 -6.67 11.50 0.45
CA SER A 60 -6.64 12.96 0.29
C SER A 60 -7.87 13.51 -0.42
N HIS A 61 -8.58 12.65 -1.14
CA HIS A 61 -9.79 13.00 -1.90
C HIS A 61 -11.09 12.64 -1.17
N LYS A 62 -11.04 12.33 0.13
CA LYS A 62 -12.20 11.90 0.92
C LYS A 62 -13.38 12.86 0.84
N GLU A 63 -13.14 14.16 0.70
CA GLU A 63 -14.20 15.17 0.55
C GLU A 63 -14.97 15.07 -0.79
N GLN A 64 -14.41 14.38 -1.79
CA GLN A 64 -15.03 14.13 -3.09
C GLN A 64 -15.77 12.78 -3.13
N ILE A 65 -15.58 11.96 -2.08
CA ILE A 65 -16.22 10.64 -1.97
C ILE A 65 -17.59 10.82 -1.32
N THR A 66 -18.63 10.52 -2.08
CA THR A 66 -20.03 10.61 -1.67
C THR A 66 -20.62 9.26 -1.25
N ASN A 67 -19.92 8.16 -1.54
CA ASN A 67 -20.31 6.84 -1.08
C ASN A 67 -20.18 6.77 0.46
N THR A 68 -21.31 6.54 1.14
CA THR A 68 -21.38 6.48 2.62
C THR A 68 -20.88 5.15 3.21
N ASN A 69 -20.67 4.13 2.38
CA ASN A 69 -20.18 2.81 2.78
C ASN A 69 -18.65 2.71 2.73
N VAL A 70 -17.93 3.85 2.85
CA VAL A 70 -16.47 3.90 2.84
C VAL A 70 -15.93 4.10 4.25
N ARG A 71 -15.03 3.23 4.67
CA ARG A 71 -14.25 3.36 5.91
C ARG A 71 -12.82 3.77 5.58
N TYR A 72 -12.28 4.67 6.40
CA TYR A 72 -10.90 5.15 6.28
C TYR A 72 -10.12 4.72 7.51
N VAL A 73 -8.97 4.10 7.29
CA VAL A 73 -7.99 3.75 8.32
C VAL A 73 -6.66 4.41 7.96
N LEU A 74 -6.29 5.45 8.70
CA LEU A 74 -4.98 6.08 8.57
C LEU A 74 -4.07 5.52 9.64
N ARG A 75 -3.10 4.70 9.23
CA ARG A 75 -2.08 4.15 10.13
C ARG A 75 -1.08 5.25 10.50
N THR A 76 -0.84 5.42 11.78
CA THR A 76 0.07 6.43 12.34
C THR A 76 1.20 5.82 13.17
N GLU A 77 1.15 4.53 13.43
CA GLU A 77 2.14 3.77 14.20
C GLU A 77 3.46 3.70 13.40
N GLU A 78 4.56 4.06 14.05
CA GLU A 78 5.84 4.36 13.42
C GLU A 78 6.31 3.32 12.40
N ILE A 79 6.21 2.03 12.69
CA ILE A 79 6.68 0.97 11.78
C ILE A 79 5.62 0.61 10.73
N LEU A 80 4.33 0.82 11.03
CA LEU A 80 3.20 0.35 10.23
C LEU A 80 2.64 1.41 9.27
N ASN A 81 3.14 2.63 9.33
CA ASN A 81 2.60 3.78 8.59
C ASN A 81 3.26 4.05 7.24
N THR A 82 4.00 3.07 6.71
CA THR A 82 4.69 3.15 5.42
C THR A 82 3.87 2.50 4.30
N HIS A 83 4.30 2.68 3.05
CA HIS A 83 3.59 2.18 1.85
C HIS A 83 3.23 0.68 1.89
N THR A 84 4.13 -0.16 2.38
CA THR A 84 3.98 -1.63 2.29
C THR A 84 3.56 -2.30 3.58
N LYS A 85 3.64 -1.60 4.72
CA LYS A 85 3.46 -2.24 6.04
C LYS A 85 2.09 -2.03 6.67
N VAL A 86 1.18 -1.32 6.02
CA VAL A 86 -0.12 -0.90 6.57
C VAL A 86 -1.07 -2.03 6.97
N ILE A 87 -0.87 -3.24 6.47
CA ILE A 87 -1.72 -4.42 6.75
C ILE A 87 -1.04 -5.46 7.64
N TYR A 88 0.23 -5.29 7.95
CA TYR A 88 0.98 -6.25 8.78
C TYR A 88 0.82 -5.97 10.26
N SER A 89 1.02 -7.01 11.08
CA SER A 89 1.15 -6.86 12.53
C SER A 89 2.43 -6.10 12.91
N GLY A 90 2.46 -5.50 14.10
CA GLY A 90 3.67 -4.89 14.64
C GLY A 90 4.84 -5.89 14.73
N ASN A 91 4.54 -7.13 15.14
CA ASN A 91 5.52 -8.21 15.22
C ASN A 91 6.13 -8.58 13.85
N ALA A 92 5.32 -8.63 12.79
CA ALA A 92 5.81 -8.86 11.43
C ALA A 92 6.67 -7.69 10.92
N ALA A 93 6.24 -6.46 11.19
CA ALA A 93 6.96 -5.27 10.76
C ALA A 93 8.33 -5.14 11.45
N GLU A 94 8.39 -5.35 12.77
CA GLU A 94 9.63 -5.37 13.53
C GLU A 94 10.60 -6.46 13.04
N TYR A 95 10.08 -7.68 12.84
CA TYR A 95 10.89 -8.78 12.33
C TYR A 95 11.42 -8.51 10.92
N SER A 96 10.62 -7.88 10.06
CA SER A 96 11.06 -7.48 8.71
C SER A 96 12.22 -6.47 8.79
N GLU A 97 12.14 -5.49 9.69
CA GLU A 97 13.24 -4.53 9.88
C GLU A 97 14.52 -5.19 10.42
N GLU A 98 14.39 -6.17 11.32
CA GLU A 98 15.54 -6.95 11.78
C GLU A 98 16.16 -7.76 10.63
N ALA A 99 15.32 -8.33 9.75
CA ALA A 99 15.78 -9.05 8.57
C ALA A 99 16.49 -8.13 7.58
N ASP A 100 15.92 -6.97 7.28
CA ASP A 100 16.53 -5.96 6.41
C ASP A 100 17.91 -5.52 6.95
N LYS A 101 18.02 -5.22 8.24
CA LYS A 101 19.31 -4.88 8.87
C LYS A 101 20.37 -5.99 8.74
N LYS A 102 19.95 -7.26 8.81
CA LYS A 102 20.89 -8.39 8.59
C LYS A 102 21.33 -8.46 7.13
N LEU A 103 20.45 -8.18 6.18
CA LEU A 103 20.81 -8.13 4.76
C LEU A 103 21.77 -6.97 4.48
N ASP A 104 21.50 -5.79 5.03
CA ASP A 104 22.39 -4.62 4.93
C ASP A 104 23.80 -4.94 5.47
N MET A 105 23.90 -5.62 6.62
CA MET A 105 25.18 -6.05 7.18
C MET A 105 25.92 -7.03 6.26
N LEU A 106 25.20 -7.90 5.54
CA LEU A 106 25.82 -8.78 4.54
C LEU A 106 26.28 -7.99 3.31
N GLN A 107 25.51 -7.01 2.85
CA GLN A 107 25.91 -6.12 1.76
C GLN A 107 27.16 -5.33 2.11
N ASP A 108 27.20 -4.72 3.27
CA ASP A 108 28.39 -4.00 3.76
C ASP A 108 29.62 -4.91 3.85
N LYS A 109 29.45 -6.13 4.35
CA LYS A 109 30.54 -7.12 4.49
C LYS A 109 31.15 -7.52 3.14
N TYR A 110 30.31 -7.65 2.11
CA TYR A 110 30.69 -8.15 0.80
C TYR A 110 30.72 -7.09 -0.30
N SER A 111 30.56 -5.81 0.03
CA SER A 111 30.54 -4.69 -0.94
C SER A 111 29.54 -4.92 -2.07
N ASP A 112 28.30 -5.34 -1.72
CA ASP A 112 27.19 -5.68 -2.60
C ASP A 112 27.33 -6.95 -3.46
N GLU A 113 28.49 -7.62 -3.43
CA GLU A 113 28.70 -8.90 -4.11
C GLU A 113 28.57 -10.10 -3.14
N ILE A 114 27.39 -10.23 -2.50
CA ILE A 114 27.14 -11.29 -1.52
C ILE A 114 27.26 -12.67 -2.20
N PRO A 115 28.12 -13.59 -1.68
CA PRO A 115 28.21 -14.95 -2.21
C PRO A 115 26.85 -15.67 -2.18
N GLU A 116 26.55 -16.44 -3.23
CA GLU A 116 25.25 -17.12 -3.39
C GLU A 116 24.89 -18.02 -2.20
N ASN A 117 25.87 -18.71 -1.64
CA ASN A 117 25.67 -19.56 -0.45
C ASN A 117 25.29 -18.76 0.81
N GLU A 118 25.85 -17.56 0.99
CA GLU A 118 25.54 -16.67 2.12
C GLU A 118 24.12 -16.07 1.95
N LEU A 119 23.81 -15.63 0.73
CA LEU A 119 22.48 -15.10 0.41
C LEU A 119 21.40 -16.17 0.58
N LYS A 120 21.68 -17.38 0.12
CA LYS A 120 20.78 -18.54 0.31
C LYS A 120 20.58 -18.85 1.79
N ALA A 121 21.67 -18.92 2.57
CA ALA A 121 21.61 -19.17 4.01
C ALA A 121 20.79 -18.09 4.74
N TYR A 122 20.94 -16.81 4.33
CA TYR A 122 20.14 -15.72 4.85
C TYR A 122 18.63 -15.95 4.59
N TYR A 123 18.21 -16.21 3.33
CA TYR A 123 16.80 -16.43 3.00
C TYR A 123 16.21 -17.69 3.64
N GLU A 124 16.99 -18.74 3.83
CA GLU A 124 16.59 -19.96 4.53
C GLU A 124 16.43 -19.73 6.04
N SER A 125 17.11 -18.74 6.61
CA SER A 125 17.00 -18.38 8.02
C SER A 125 15.77 -17.56 8.37
N LEU A 126 15.04 -17.02 7.37
CA LEU A 126 13.90 -16.15 7.60
C LEU A 126 12.65 -16.96 8.00
N ASP A 127 12.02 -16.52 9.09
CA ASP A 127 10.68 -16.98 9.48
C ASP A 127 9.61 -16.30 8.61
N LYS A 128 9.21 -16.97 7.55
CA LYS A 128 8.24 -16.46 6.57
C LYS A 128 6.85 -16.31 7.16
N PHE A 129 6.47 -17.12 8.14
CA PHE A 129 5.18 -17.01 8.81
C PHE A 129 5.14 -15.73 9.66
N ARG A 130 6.17 -15.49 10.44
CA ARG A 130 6.30 -14.27 11.23
C ARG A 130 6.33 -13.01 10.35
N MET A 131 7.05 -13.06 9.22
CA MET A 131 7.11 -11.93 8.26
C MET A 131 5.76 -11.62 7.61
N SER A 132 4.87 -12.59 7.50
CA SER A 132 3.57 -12.46 6.82
C SER A 132 2.39 -12.34 7.79
N GLU A 133 2.64 -12.21 9.08
CA GLU A 133 1.58 -12.03 10.08
C GLU A 133 0.82 -10.73 9.85
N LEU A 134 -0.49 -10.83 9.74
CA LEU A 134 -1.37 -9.72 9.43
C LEU A 134 -1.93 -9.08 10.70
N ASP A 135 -2.30 -7.81 10.61
CA ASP A 135 -2.91 -7.06 11.71
C ASP A 135 -4.33 -7.58 11.99
N GLU A 136 -4.55 -8.14 13.18
CA GLU A 136 -5.85 -8.73 13.56
C GLU A 136 -6.98 -7.71 13.52
N GLU A 137 -6.76 -6.47 13.98
CA GLU A 137 -7.80 -5.46 14.02
C GLU A 137 -8.26 -5.06 12.61
N ILE A 138 -7.32 -4.91 11.68
CA ILE A 138 -7.64 -4.61 10.27
C ILE A 138 -8.46 -5.75 9.67
N PHE A 139 -8.02 -6.99 9.86
CA PHE A 139 -8.70 -8.14 9.28
C PHE A 139 -10.05 -8.44 9.93
N ASP A 140 -10.21 -8.20 11.22
CA ASP A 140 -11.50 -8.24 11.89
C ASP A 140 -12.46 -7.17 11.35
N ASN A 141 -11.95 -5.98 11.05
CA ASN A 141 -12.75 -4.93 10.42
C ASN A 141 -13.19 -5.32 8.99
N ILE A 142 -12.30 -5.97 8.23
CA ILE A 142 -12.62 -6.52 6.90
C ILE A 142 -13.70 -7.59 7.01
N ASN A 143 -13.55 -8.55 7.91
CA ASN A 143 -14.52 -9.62 8.12
C ASN A 143 -15.89 -9.08 8.50
N ARG A 144 -15.96 -8.14 9.46
CA ARG A 144 -17.23 -7.48 9.82
C ARG A 144 -17.88 -6.74 8.66
N MET A 145 -17.08 -6.12 7.80
CA MET A 145 -17.57 -5.44 6.61
C MET A 145 -18.21 -6.43 5.62
N PHE A 146 -17.60 -7.60 5.40
CA PHE A 146 -18.17 -8.66 4.57
C PHE A 146 -19.42 -9.28 5.16
N GLU A 147 -19.47 -9.53 6.48
CA GLU A 147 -20.64 -10.04 7.17
C GLU A 147 -21.84 -9.09 7.03
N GLN A 148 -21.59 -7.79 7.19
CA GLN A 148 -22.62 -6.75 6.98
C GLN A 148 -23.13 -6.75 5.53
N ALA A 149 -22.25 -6.77 4.54
CA ALA A 149 -22.63 -6.81 3.13
C ALA A 149 -23.47 -8.03 2.77
N VAL A 150 -23.19 -9.19 3.37
CA VAL A 150 -24.01 -10.41 3.17
C VAL A 150 -25.36 -10.29 3.85
N ALA A 151 -25.42 -9.70 5.06
CA ALA A 151 -26.68 -9.51 5.77
C ALA A 151 -27.64 -8.55 5.07
N ASP A 152 -27.10 -7.48 4.47
CA ASP A 152 -27.89 -6.45 3.76
C ASP A 152 -28.45 -6.95 2.41
N ASN A 153 -27.92 -8.05 1.87
CA ASN A 153 -28.34 -8.66 0.61
C ASN A 153 -29.28 -9.88 0.76
N ASN A 154 -29.65 -10.27 2.00
CA ASN A 154 -30.61 -11.33 2.31
C ASN A 154 -31.94 -10.78 2.83
#